data_07161ad72093e1860a5ea2d8430934a4
#
_entry.id   07161ad72093e1860a5ea2d8430934a4
#
_cell.length_a   1.000
_cell.length_b   1.000
_cell.length_c   1.000
_cell.angle_alpha   90.00
_cell.angle_beta   90.00
_cell.angle_gamma   90.00
#
_symmetry.space_group_name_H-M   'P 1'
#
loop_
_entity.id
_entity.type
_entity.pdbx_description
1 polymer ?
#
loop_
_entity_poly.entity_id
_entity_poly.type
_entity_poly.pdbx_seq_one_letter_code
_entity_poly.pdbx_strand_id
1 'polypeptide(L)'
;MHFRVAALLFAAVLLPACTPDGGGGSPSVDASASPSASVSSTASPGSPAPTGSADPEAETSVPAPAPEPAAPSSGPGQGNAELAIAFKPSAGESEVNYTLVCVDGTPDAESNHPAADAACSALKENAALLSPSPKRADQVCTEQYGGPQEATVTGVVDGISVDAAFSRTNGCEISAWDAAKDVLGAAGGAS
;
A
#
# COMPACT_ATOMS: atom_id res chain seq x y z
N MET A 1 -20.37 5.55 -47.00
CA MET A 1 -19.95 4.21 -47.46
C MET A 1 -18.58 4.31 -48.10
N HIS A 2 -17.51 4.02 -47.36
CA HIS A 2 -16.19 3.71 -47.93
C HIS A 2 -15.52 2.72 -46.99
N PHE A 3 -15.61 1.44 -47.31
CA PHE A 3 -14.84 0.35 -46.74
C PHE A 3 -13.38 0.50 -47.15
N ARG A 4 -12.46 0.61 -46.20
CA ARG A 4 -11.04 0.41 -46.41
C ARG A 4 -10.62 -0.88 -45.72
N VAL A 5 -10.43 -1.89 -46.51
CA VAL A 5 -9.79 -3.14 -46.15
C VAL A 5 -8.29 -2.86 -46.01
N ALA A 6 -7.72 -3.07 -44.84
CA ALA A 6 -6.28 -3.02 -44.62
C ALA A 6 -5.79 -4.44 -44.33
N ALA A 7 -4.86 -4.89 -45.14
CA ALA A 7 -4.28 -6.23 -45.13
C ALA A 7 -3.37 -6.46 -43.94
N LEU A 8 -3.53 -7.63 -43.31
CA LEU A 8 -2.68 -8.18 -42.27
C LEU A 8 -1.41 -8.79 -42.90
N LEU A 9 -0.25 -8.25 -42.55
CA LEU A 9 1.04 -8.89 -42.75
C LEU A 9 1.47 -9.59 -41.48
N PHE A 10 1.45 -10.91 -41.47
CA PHE A 10 2.05 -11.76 -40.45
C PHE A 10 3.56 -11.80 -40.64
N ALA A 11 4.32 -11.27 -39.69
CA ALA A 11 5.74 -11.50 -39.58
C ALA A 11 5.99 -12.60 -38.55
N ALA A 12 6.45 -13.76 -39.00
CA ALA A 12 6.92 -14.85 -38.16
C ALA A 12 8.31 -14.52 -37.62
N VAL A 13 8.47 -14.42 -36.33
CA VAL A 13 9.76 -14.26 -35.62
C VAL A 13 10.15 -15.60 -35.01
N LEU A 14 11.27 -16.14 -35.50
CA LEU A 14 11.95 -17.35 -35.03
C LEU A 14 12.59 -17.10 -33.67
N LEU A 15 12.29 -17.96 -32.69
CA LEU A 15 12.88 -18.00 -31.36
C LEU A 15 14.22 -18.77 -31.40
N PRO A 16 15.29 -18.27 -30.81
CA PRO A 16 16.45 -19.08 -30.46
C PRO A 16 16.24 -19.72 -29.08
N ALA A 17 16.33 -21.03 -29.01
CA ALA A 17 16.40 -21.80 -27.78
C ALA A 17 17.81 -21.67 -27.18
N CYS A 18 17.91 -21.14 -25.94
CA CYS A 18 19.11 -21.25 -25.10
C CYS A 18 18.90 -22.37 -24.09
N THR A 19 19.69 -23.41 -24.18
CA THR A 19 19.85 -24.50 -23.21
C THR A 19 20.58 -23.98 -21.96
N PRO A 20 20.17 -24.38 -20.75
CA PRO A 20 20.98 -24.15 -19.54
C PRO A 20 22.02 -25.25 -19.38
N ASP A 21 23.27 -24.86 -19.36
CA ASP A 21 24.38 -25.71 -18.96
C ASP A 21 24.55 -25.64 -17.43
N GLY A 22 24.76 -26.78 -16.85
CA GLY A 22 24.87 -26.97 -15.41
C GLY A 22 26.26 -26.59 -14.88
N GLY A 23 26.27 -26.21 -13.62
CA GLY A 23 27.51 -25.95 -12.87
C GLY A 23 27.22 -25.82 -11.40
N GLY A 24 27.48 -26.91 -10.68
CA GLY A 24 27.40 -27.05 -9.26
C GLY A 24 28.41 -26.21 -8.49
N GLY A 25 28.14 -26.02 -7.22
CA GLY A 25 29.02 -25.39 -6.25
C GLY A 25 28.31 -25.05 -4.97
N SER A 26 28.17 -26.04 -4.08
CA SER A 26 28.03 -25.76 -2.66
C SER A 26 29.37 -25.32 -2.08
N PRO A 27 29.38 -24.41 -1.14
CA PRO A 27 30.10 -24.69 0.10
C PRO A 27 29.25 -24.51 1.35
N SER A 28 29.21 -25.56 2.13
CA SER A 28 29.00 -25.53 3.57
C SER A 28 30.15 -24.75 4.22
N VAL A 29 29.86 -24.04 5.25
CA VAL A 29 30.65 -23.73 6.46
C VAL A 29 29.77 -22.80 7.30
N ASP A 30 29.61 -22.90 8.50
CA ASP A 30 30.18 -23.39 9.74
C ASP A 30 29.45 -22.64 10.85
N ALA A 31 29.19 -23.34 11.88
CA ALA A 31 28.60 -22.84 13.10
C ALA A 31 29.56 -21.91 13.85
N SER A 32 29.03 -20.85 14.49
CA SER A 32 29.64 -20.34 15.73
C SER A 32 28.68 -19.51 16.57
N ALA A 33 28.27 -20.13 17.67
CA ALA A 33 28.28 -19.65 19.05
C ALA A 33 27.54 -18.33 19.42
N SER A 34 26.54 -18.52 20.21
CA SER A 34 26.09 -17.64 21.29
C SER A 34 27.20 -17.14 22.21
N PRO A 35 26.99 -15.97 22.85
CA PRO A 35 26.94 -16.06 24.28
C PRO A 35 25.71 -15.40 24.93
N SER A 36 25.16 -16.13 25.86
CA SER A 36 24.31 -15.69 26.95
C SER A 36 25.03 -14.61 27.79
N ALA A 37 24.30 -13.56 28.15
CA ALA A 37 24.61 -12.76 29.30
C ALA A 37 23.33 -12.54 30.10
N SER A 38 23.19 -13.36 31.12
CA SER A 38 22.34 -13.12 32.28
C SER A 38 22.92 -11.97 33.10
N VAL A 39 22.11 -11.00 33.44
CA VAL A 39 22.36 -10.13 34.60
C VAL A 39 21.11 -10.10 35.47
N SER A 40 21.21 -10.82 36.55
CA SER A 40 20.41 -10.64 37.77
C SER A 40 20.86 -9.37 38.48
N SER A 41 19.93 -8.60 39.00
CA SER A 41 20.12 -7.70 40.15
C SER A 41 18.76 -7.38 40.76
N THR A 42 18.39 -8.07 41.77
CA THR A 42 18.47 -7.71 43.18
C THR A 42 17.49 -6.61 43.59
N ALA A 43 16.49 -7.04 44.32
CA ALA A 43 15.56 -6.25 45.12
C ALA A 43 16.25 -5.54 46.29
N SER A 44 15.76 -4.39 46.64
CA SER A 44 15.86 -3.93 48.01
C SER A 44 14.70 -2.99 48.38
N PRO A 45 14.08 -3.15 49.54
CA PRO A 45 12.91 -2.40 49.95
C PRO A 45 13.28 -1.17 50.76
N GLY A 46 12.50 -0.12 50.63
CA GLY A 46 12.63 1.07 51.47
C GLY A 46 11.33 1.87 51.47
N SER A 47 10.49 1.63 52.46
CA SER A 47 9.45 2.55 52.90
C SER A 47 10.10 3.62 53.81
N PRO A 48 9.66 4.88 53.83
CA PRO A 48 8.50 5.27 54.62
C PRO A 48 7.61 6.37 53.98
N ALA A 49 6.36 6.39 54.41
CA ALA A 49 5.38 7.40 54.10
C ALA A 49 5.72 8.74 54.79
N PRO A 50 5.27 9.86 54.25
CA PRO A 50 4.73 10.93 55.02
C PRO A 50 3.27 11.22 54.68
N THR A 51 2.48 11.27 55.72
CA THR A 51 1.18 11.90 55.82
C THR A 51 1.27 13.36 55.36
N GLY A 52 0.50 13.71 54.30
CA GLY A 52 0.30 15.09 53.87
C GLY A 52 -1.17 15.29 53.50
N SER A 53 -1.78 16.24 54.17
CA SER A 53 -3.19 16.67 54.06
C SER A 53 -3.66 16.81 52.60
N ALA A 54 -4.89 16.35 52.39
CA ALA A 54 -5.64 16.59 51.18
C ALA A 54 -6.07 18.05 51.07
N ASP A 55 -5.64 18.69 50.00
CA ASP A 55 -6.23 19.91 49.47
C ASP A 55 -7.27 19.49 48.42
N PRO A 56 -8.44 20.11 48.35
CA PRO A 56 -9.42 19.76 47.29
C PRO A 56 -8.93 20.32 45.95
N GLU A 57 -8.27 19.47 45.20
CA GLU A 57 -7.81 19.75 43.86
C GLU A 57 -8.97 20.11 42.94
N ALA A 58 -8.81 21.23 42.29
CA ALA A 58 -9.61 21.62 41.15
C ALA A 58 -9.50 20.51 40.07
N GLU A 59 -10.59 19.85 39.78
CA GLU A 59 -10.70 18.90 38.67
C GLU A 59 -10.39 19.62 37.38
N THR A 60 -9.13 19.49 36.92
CA THR A 60 -8.76 19.86 35.55
C THR A 60 -9.41 18.87 34.64
N SER A 61 -10.57 19.25 34.09
CA SER A 61 -11.22 18.50 33.00
C SER A 61 -10.22 18.37 31.82
N VAL A 62 -9.61 17.22 31.74
CA VAL A 62 -8.87 16.84 30.51
C VAL A 62 -9.90 16.73 29.38
N PRO A 63 -9.79 17.52 28.31
CA PRO A 63 -10.69 17.37 27.18
C PRO A 63 -10.64 15.92 26.68
N ALA A 64 -11.82 15.34 26.44
CA ALA A 64 -11.89 14.02 25.82
C ALA A 64 -11.11 14.04 24.51
N PRO A 65 -10.33 12.98 24.21
CA PRO A 65 -9.66 12.86 22.92
C PRO A 65 -10.68 12.99 21.79
N ALA A 66 -10.30 13.71 20.74
CA ALA A 66 -11.14 13.84 19.56
C ALA A 66 -11.48 12.43 19.02
N PRO A 67 -12.73 12.21 18.56
CA PRO A 67 -13.10 10.93 17.97
C PRO A 67 -12.18 10.62 16.79
N GLU A 68 -11.70 9.38 16.71
CA GLU A 68 -10.92 8.92 15.57
C GLU A 68 -11.72 9.10 14.28
N PRO A 69 -11.05 9.50 13.17
CA PRO A 69 -11.72 9.60 11.89
C PRO A 69 -12.41 8.28 11.54
N ALA A 70 -13.66 8.37 11.10
CA ALA A 70 -14.39 7.18 10.67
C ALA A 70 -13.67 6.53 9.48
N ALA A 71 -13.50 5.20 9.53
CA ALA A 71 -12.99 4.47 8.38
C ALA A 71 -13.99 4.57 7.20
N PRO A 72 -13.50 4.65 5.94
CA PRO A 72 -14.37 4.69 4.79
C PRO A 72 -15.24 3.43 4.71
N SER A 73 -16.50 3.63 4.36
CA SER A 73 -17.43 2.51 4.15
C SER A 73 -17.09 1.81 2.84
N SER A 74 -17.03 0.47 2.86
CA SER A 74 -16.97 -0.31 1.63
C SER A 74 -18.29 -0.14 0.85
N GLY A 75 -18.19 0.27 -0.42
CA GLY A 75 -19.32 0.50 -1.31
C GLY A 75 -19.21 1.82 -2.05
N PRO A 76 -20.25 2.18 -2.82
CA PRO A 76 -20.27 3.41 -3.58
C PRO A 76 -20.08 4.64 -2.70
N GLY A 77 -19.17 5.52 -3.14
CA GLY A 77 -18.89 6.81 -2.55
C GLY A 77 -19.51 7.95 -3.34
N GLN A 78 -19.18 9.18 -2.95
CA GLN A 78 -19.55 10.38 -3.70
C GLN A 78 -18.68 10.55 -4.95
N GLY A 79 -17.47 10.00 -4.93
CA GLY A 79 -16.51 10.07 -6.02
C GLY A 79 -15.71 11.37 -6.00
N ASN A 80 -15.53 11.97 -4.83
CA ASN A 80 -14.65 13.11 -4.65
C ASN A 80 -13.31 12.61 -4.12
N ALA A 81 -12.22 13.03 -4.75
CA ALA A 81 -10.88 12.64 -4.30
C ALA A 81 -9.87 13.72 -4.64
N GLU A 82 -8.87 13.87 -3.77
CA GLU A 82 -7.68 14.66 -4.01
C GLU A 82 -6.49 13.84 -3.50
N LEU A 83 -5.73 13.27 -4.43
CA LEU A 83 -4.71 12.27 -4.15
C LEU A 83 -3.37 12.64 -4.79
N ALA A 84 -2.30 12.41 -4.03
CA ALA A 84 -0.94 12.32 -4.51
C ALA A 84 -0.52 10.83 -4.52
N ILE A 85 -0.06 10.37 -5.66
CA ILE A 85 0.29 8.97 -5.91
C ILE A 85 1.75 8.93 -6.33
N ALA A 86 2.59 8.25 -5.55
CA ALA A 86 3.98 7.98 -5.86
C ALA A 86 4.11 6.52 -6.31
N PHE A 87 4.47 6.30 -7.56
CA PHE A 87 4.63 4.98 -8.17
C PHE A 87 6.10 4.69 -8.46
N LYS A 88 6.58 3.57 -7.98
CA LYS A 88 7.94 3.10 -8.17
C LYS A 88 7.93 1.77 -8.92
N PRO A 89 8.36 1.73 -10.19
CA PRO A 89 8.31 0.52 -11.02
C PRO A 89 9.27 -0.58 -10.52
N SER A 90 10.45 -0.19 -10.03
CA SER A 90 11.43 -1.12 -9.45
C SER A 90 12.42 -0.38 -8.53
N ALA A 91 13.24 -1.12 -7.78
CA ALA A 91 14.19 -0.54 -6.84
C ALA A 91 15.26 0.38 -7.48
N GLY A 92 15.51 0.20 -8.78
CA GLY A 92 16.53 0.99 -9.52
C GLY A 92 15.97 2.07 -10.42
N GLU A 93 14.65 2.18 -10.52
CA GLU A 93 13.98 3.16 -11.38
C GLU A 93 13.52 4.38 -10.59
N SER A 94 13.39 5.49 -11.30
CA SER A 94 12.89 6.74 -10.73
C SER A 94 11.41 6.59 -10.40
N GLU A 95 11.04 7.16 -9.26
CA GLU A 95 9.65 7.28 -8.85
C GLU A 95 8.90 8.24 -9.80
N VAL A 96 7.68 7.88 -10.13
CA VAL A 96 6.76 8.70 -10.92
C VAL A 96 5.65 9.20 -10.01
N ASN A 97 5.38 10.50 -10.04
CA ASN A 97 4.38 11.12 -9.19
C ASN A 97 3.18 11.56 -10.03
N TYR A 98 1.98 11.18 -9.58
CA TYR A 98 0.71 11.58 -10.16
C TYR A 98 -0.13 12.35 -9.16
N THR A 99 -0.89 13.31 -9.67
CA THR A 99 -1.98 13.96 -8.95
C THR A 99 -3.30 13.51 -9.56
N LEU A 100 -4.23 13.09 -8.72
CA LEU A 100 -5.58 12.71 -9.14
C LEU A 100 -6.59 13.54 -8.35
N VAL A 101 -7.35 14.35 -9.05
CA VAL A 101 -8.46 15.12 -8.50
C VAL A 101 -9.74 14.67 -9.16
N CYS A 102 -10.71 14.21 -8.37
CA CYS A 102 -12.01 13.74 -8.83
C CYS A 102 -13.14 14.57 -8.22
N VAL A 103 -14.11 14.89 -9.03
CA VAL A 103 -15.36 15.54 -8.64
C VAL A 103 -16.51 14.69 -9.14
N ASP A 104 -17.35 14.18 -8.24
CA ASP A 104 -18.49 13.31 -8.58
C ASP A 104 -18.12 12.10 -9.46
N GLY A 105 -16.90 11.57 -9.31
CA GLY A 105 -16.38 10.44 -10.09
C GLY A 105 -15.88 10.79 -11.47
N THR A 106 -15.65 12.07 -11.73
CA THR A 106 -15.09 12.59 -13.00
C THR A 106 -13.76 13.29 -12.69
N PRO A 107 -12.70 13.10 -13.50
CA PRO A 107 -11.44 13.78 -13.27
C PRO A 107 -11.55 15.29 -13.50
N ASP A 108 -10.91 16.06 -12.63
CA ASP A 108 -10.71 17.48 -12.81
C ASP A 108 -9.48 17.77 -13.69
N ALA A 109 -9.41 18.98 -14.24
CA ALA A 109 -8.33 19.44 -15.12
C ALA A 109 -6.95 19.49 -14.41
N GLU A 110 -6.91 19.52 -13.10
CA GLU A 110 -5.68 19.48 -12.29
C GLU A 110 -5.05 18.07 -12.20
N SER A 111 -5.78 17.05 -12.66
CA SER A 111 -5.27 15.67 -12.69
C SER A 111 -4.22 15.49 -13.78
N ASN A 112 -3.07 14.89 -13.42
CA ASN A 112 -2.07 14.43 -14.38
C ASN A 112 -1.96 12.90 -14.44
N HIS A 113 -2.92 12.22 -13.83
CA HIS A 113 -2.96 10.76 -13.74
C HIS A 113 -3.23 10.12 -15.11
N PRO A 114 -2.48 9.09 -15.54
CA PRO A 114 -2.56 8.53 -16.90
C PRO A 114 -3.91 7.86 -17.22
N ALA A 115 -4.64 7.42 -16.21
CA ALA A 115 -5.95 6.77 -16.32
C ALA A 115 -6.99 7.44 -15.40
N ALA A 116 -7.03 8.78 -15.39
CA ALA A 116 -7.85 9.55 -14.45
C ALA A 116 -9.34 9.18 -14.48
N ASP A 117 -9.93 8.96 -15.66
CA ASP A 117 -11.34 8.56 -15.79
C ASP A 117 -11.64 7.23 -15.10
N ALA A 118 -10.79 6.22 -15.33
CA ALA A 118 -10.95 4.91 -14.71
C ALA A 118 -10.73 4.97 -13.19
N ALA A 119 -9.74 5.74 -12.76
CA ALA A 119 -9.43 5.94 -11.34
C ALA A 119 -10.58 6.62 -10.59
N CYS A 120 -11.12 7.72 -11.11
CA CYS A 120 -12.25 8.43 -10.49
C CYS A 120 -13.52 7.57 -10.47
N SER A 121 -13.78 6.81 -11.53
CA SER A 121 -14.89 5.86 -11.57
C SER A 121 -14.75 4.75 -10.53
N ALA A 122 -13.55 4.16 -10.39
CA ALA A 122 -13.27 3.12 -9.41
C ALA A 122 -13.45 3.63 -7.97
N LEU A 123 -13.00 4.84 -7.65
CA LEU A 123 -13.19 5.46 -6.34
C LEU A 123 -14.66 5.75 -6.04
N LYS A 124 -15.45 6.13 -7.05
CA LYS A 124 -16.90 6.32 -6.90
C LYS A 124 -17.63 5.00 -6.66
N GLU A 125 -17.21 3.92 -7.30
CA GLU A 125 -17.77 2.58 -7.11
C GLU A 125 -17.42 1.99 -5.75
N ASN A 126 -16.22 2.31 -5.23
CA ASN A 126 -15.74 1.83 -3.93
C ASN A 126 -14.87 2.88 -3.24
N ALA A 127 -15.45 3.64 -2.31
CA ALA A 127 -14.75 4.67 -1.54
C ALA A 127 -13.64 4.10 -0.62
N ALA A 128 -13.75 2.82 -0.24
CA ALA A 128 -12.75 2.15 0.60
C ALA A 128 -11.61 1.49 -0.19
N LEU A 129 -11.54 1.69 -1.50
CA LEU A 129 -10.56 1.05 -2.39
C LEU A 129 -9.11 1.25 -1.93
N LEU A 130 -8.81 2.43 -1.40
CA LEU A 130 -7.49 2.81 -0.90
C LEU A 130 -7.32 2.60 0.61
N SER A 131 -8.30 1.98 1.26
CA SER A 131 -8.25 1.65 2.69
C SER A 131 -8.29 0.13 2.85
N PRO A 132 -7.23 -0.58 2.45
CA PRO A 132 -7.20 -2.02 2.58
C PRO A 132 -7.42 -2.40 4.04
N SER A 133 -8.29 -3.38 4.26
CA SER A 133 -8.58 -3.86 5.61
C SER A 133 -7.28 -4.27 6.31
N PRO A 134 -7.11 -3.93 7.59
CA PRO A 134 -5.95 -4.37 8.36
C PRO A 134 -5.78 -5.88 8.25
N LYS A 135 -4.55 -6.34 8.03
CA LYS A 135 -4.25 -7.77 7.98
C LYS A 135 -4.68 -8.42 9.29
N ARG A 136 -5.55 -9.42 9.21
CA ARG A 136 -5.88 -10.22 10.39
C ARG A 136 -4.65 -11.03 10.80
N ALA A 137 -4.46 -11.21 12.09
CA ALA A 137 -3.33 -11.99 12.62
C ALA A 137 -3.35 -13.47 12.17
N ASP A 138 -4.52 -13.98 11.78
CA ASP A 138 -4.77 -15.33 11.29
C ASP A 138 -4.85 -15.44 9.76
N GLN A 139 -4.66 -14.31 9.04
CA GLN A 139 -4.70 -14.30 7.58
C GLN A 139 -3.42 -14.89 7.00
N VAL A 140 -3.55 -16.00 6.31
CA VAL A 140 -2.45 -16.64 5.56
C VAL A 140 -2.44 -16.08 4.14
N CYS A 141 -1.34 -15.43 3.78
CA CYS A 141 -1.09 -14.98 2.40
C CYS A 141 -0.18 -15.99 1.71
N THR A 142 -0.39 -16.21 0.41
CA THR A 142 0.53 -17.03 -0.39
C THR A 142 1.86 -16.29 -0.55
N GLU A 143 2.96 -17.03 -0.64
CA GLU A 143 4.31 -16.48 -0.89
C GLU A 143 4.57 -16.15 -2.37
N GLN A 144 3.51 -15.92 -3.12
CA GLN A 144 3.61 -15.54 -4.53
C GLN A 144 4.22 -14.14 -4.66
N TYR A 145 5.28 -14.02 -5.43
CA TYR A 145 5.87 -12.73 -5.77
C TYR A 145 5.33 -12.23 -7.12
N GLY A 146 4.75 -11.04 -7.14
CA GLY A 146 4.12 -10.43 -8.30
C GLY A 146 4.97 -9.37 -9.01
N GLY A 147 6.12 -9.00 -8.43
CA GLY A 147 7.03 -8.01 -9.00
C GLY A 147 7.53 -6.98 -7.98
N PRO A 148 8.50 -6.14 -8.39
CA PRO A 148 9.17 -5.18 -7.52
C PRO A 148 8.41 -3.84 -7.37
N GLN A 149 7.24 -3.72 -7.97
CA GLN A 149 6.48 -2.47 -7.98
C GLN A 149 6.00 -2.11 -6.58
N GLU A 150 6.12 -0.83 -6.25
CA GLU A 150 5.61 -0.22 -5.03
C GLU A 150 4.83 1.04 -5.38
N ALA A 151 3.83 1.36 -4.61
CA ALA A 151 3.09 2.62 -4.73
C ALA A 151 2.66 3.12 -3.36
N THR A 152 2.66 4.43 -3.19
CA THR A 152 2.12 5.12 -2.02
C THR A 152 1.07 6.11 -2.46
N VAL A 153 -0.07 6.12 -1.79
CA VAL A 153 -1.18 7.02 -2.05
C VAL A 153 -1.51 7.79 -0.80
N THR A 154 -1.47 9.11 -0.88
CA THR A 154 -1.82 10.01 0.21
C THR A 154 -2.85 11.04 -0.26
N GLY A 155 -3.71 11.48 0.64
CA GLY A 155 -4.71 12.50 0.33
C GLY A 155 -6.05 12.27 1.00
N VAL A 156 -7.13 12.53 0.27
CA VAL A 156 -8.51 12.46 0.80
C VAL A 156 -9.43 11.83 -0.23
N VAL A 157 -10.32 10.94 0.21
CA VAL A 157 -11.44 10.38 -0.58
C VAL A 157 -12.73 10.61 0.19
N ASP A 158 -13.68 11.29 -0.40
CA ASP A 158 -14.98 11.64 0.19
C ASP A 158 -14.88 12.26 1.60
N GLY A 159 -13.84 13.09 1.81
CA GLY A 159 -13.57 13.74 3.11
C GLY A 159 -12.82 12.89 4.12
N ILE A 160 -12.45 11.65 3.77
CA ILE A 160 -11.70 10.73 4.63
C ILE A 160 -10.24 10.71 4.19
N SER A 161 -9.32 10.91 5.14
CA SER A 161 -7.88 10.86 4.87
C SER A 161 -7.44 9.46 4.47
N VAL A 162 -6.60 9.40 3.43
CA VAL A 162 -5.97 8.19 2.92
C VAL A 162 -4.46 8.30 3.08
N ASP A 163 -3.85 7.24 3.61
CA ASP A 163 -2.40 7.02 3.65
C ASP A 163 -2.18 5.52 3.48
N ALA A 164 -1.92 5.09 2.27
CA ALA A 164 -1.85 3.69 1.91
C ALA A 164 -0.60 3.38 1.09
N ALA A 165 0.04 2.26 1.43
CA ALA A 165 1.16 1.71 0.69
C ALA A 165 0.76 0.38 0.06
N PHE A 166 1.16 0.18 -1.19
CA PHE A 166 0.88 -1.00 -1.99
C PHE A 166 2.17 -1.62 -2.49
N SER A 167 2.20 -2.94 -2.50
CA SER A 167 3.31 -3.72 -3.04
C SER A 167 2.79 -5.00 -3.73
N ARG A 168 3.69 -5.81 -4.28
CA ARG A 168 3.33 -7.08 -4.91
C ARG A 168 4.18 -8.24 -4.38
N THR A 169 4.53 -8.18 -3.11
CA THR A 169 5.47 -9.11 -2.47
C THR A 169 4.86 -10.45 -2.07
N ASN A 170 3.53 -10.55 -1.99
CA ASN A 170 2.80 -11.78 -1.66
C ASN A 170 1.37 -11.72 -2.22
N GLY A 171 0.63 -12.82 -2.16
CA GLY A 171 -0.70 -12.91 -2.77
C GLY A 171 -1.74 -11.93 -2.19
N CYS A 172 -1.66 -11.58 -0.92
CA CYS A 172 -2.56 -10.59 -0.33
C CYS A 172 -2.26 -9.17 -0.86
N GLU A 173 -0.97 -8.82 -0.94
CA GLU A 173 -0.52 -7.54 -1.49
C GLU A 173 -0.86 -7.43 -2.99
N ILE A 174 -0.67 -8.52 -3.74
CA ILE A 174 -1.06 -8.58 -5.16
C ILE A 174 -2.57 -8.34 -5.30
N SER A 175 -3.40 -8.95 -4.45
CA SER A 175 -4.85 -8.75 -4.50
C SER A 175 -5.26 -7.30 -4.18
N ALA A 176 -4.60 -6.67 -3.20
CA ALA A 176 -4.82 -5.26 -2.88
C ALA A 176 -4.38 -4.34 -4.03
N TRP A 177 -3.23 -4.64 -4.63
CA TRP A 177 -2.71 -3.94 -5.80
C TRP A 177 -3.68 -4.01 -6.98
N ASP A 178 -4.14 -5.23 -7.30
CA ASP A 178 -5.04 -5.47 -8.43
C ASP A 178 -6.39 -4.78 -8.25
N ALA A 179 -6.87 -4.69 -7.01
CA ALA A 179 -8.07 -3.93 -6.69
C ALA A 179 -7.88 -2.43 -6.93
N ALA A 180 -6.72 -1.86 -6.57
CA ALA A 180 -6.41 -0.44 -6.67
C ALA A 180 -5.71 -0.04 -7.98
N LYS A 181 -5.45 -0.95 -8.90
CA LYS A 181 -4.61 -0.76 -10.10
C LYS A 181 -4.94 0.48 -10.93
N ASP A 182 -6.24 0.78 -11.07
CA ASP A 182 -6.70 1.92 -11.87
C ASP A 182 -6.32 3.25 -11.21
N VAL A 183 -6.29 3.29 -9.87
CA VAL A 183 -5.88 4.46 -9.10
C VAL A 183 -4.36 4.55 -8.98
N LEU A 184 -3.65 3.43 -8.93
CA LEU A 184 -2.20 3.44 -8.80
C LEU A 184 -1.47 3.92 -10.06
N GLY A 185 -2.21 4.14 -11.16
CA GLY A 185 -1.61 4.52 -12.44
C GLY A 185 -0.64 3.48 -12.96
N ALA A 186 -0.73 2.27 -12.45
CA ALA A 186 0.01 1.13 -12.91
C ALA A 186 -0.46 0.75 -14.33
N ALA A 187 -0.36 1.72 -15.23
CA ALA A 187 -0.40 1.53 -16.66
C ALA A 187 0.79 0.64 -17.01
N GLY A 188 0.49 -0.58 -17.09
CA GLY A 188 1.46 -1.61 -17.29
C GLY A 188 1.51 -2.50 -16.08
N GLY A 189 0.38 -3.00 -15.67
CA GLY A 189 0.33 -4.40 -15.45
C GLY A 189 0.87 -5.01 -16.72
N ALA A 190 2.18 -4.95 -16.93
CA ALA A 190 2.83 -5.76 -17.91
C ALA A 190 2.48 -7.19 -17.52
N SER A 191 1.52 -7.71 -18.24
CA SER A 191 1.15 -9.10 -18.33
C SER A 191 2.35 -9.95 -18.72
#